data_8c8ed82ff131534291a440e7bad7142d
#
_entry.id   8c8ed82ff131534291a440e7bad7142d
#
_cell.length_a   1.000
_cell.length_b   1.000
_cell.length_c   1.000
_cell.angle_alpha   90.00
_cell.angle_beta   90.00
_cell.angle_gamma   90.00
#
_symmetry.space_group_name_H-M   'P 1'
#
loop_
_entity.id
_entity.type
_entity.pdbx_description
1 polymer ?
#
loop_
_entity_poly.entity_id
_entity_poly.type
_entity_poly.pdbx_seq_one_letter_code
_entity_poly.pdbx_strand_id
1 'polypeptide(L)'
;MVATNDVISYDINVPYTEVEEDTRPNTKYTRYLPTWDKIRFDPLPPFQYHDPALRVRDKSLPNLLTRNAEVSDIQPMLGSIVKGVQLTDLSDRGKDELAYLISQRKVIVLPDQDLIDAGPAKQSEFMSHFGKPNYQPVSGTVPGHPGFHIIHRNGNKDEIAKFLEQKTTTSLWHQDVSYEIQPPGYVMLGLLQGPEVGGDTVFAAADVAYR
;
A
#
# COMPACT_ATOMS: atom_id res chain seq x y z
N MET A 1 27.93 -12.84 26.84
CA MET A 1 26.83 -13.76 26.57
C MET A 1 25.98 -13.11 25.50
N VAL A 2 26.12 -13.60 24.27
CA VAL A 2 25.34 -13.13 23.13
C VAL A 2 24.04 -13.91 23.21
N ALA A 3 22.91 -13.21 23.34
CA ALA A 3 21.61 -13.82 23.29
C ALA A 3 21.41 -14.44 21.90
N THR A 4 21.26 -15.73 21.85
CA THR A 4 20.81 -16.44 20.65
C THR A 4 19.37 -15.99 20.39
N ASN A 5 19.14 -15.29 19.28
CA ASN A 5 17.81 -15.01 18.78
C ASN A 5 17.14 -16.34 18.43
N ASP A 6 16.32 -16.85 19.31
CA ASP A 6 15.38 -17.90 18.98
C ASP A 6 14.40 -17.33 17.97
N VAL A 7 14.59 -17.69 16.70
CA VAL A 7 13.67 -17.37 15.62
C VAL A 7 12.36 -18.08 15.93
N ILE A 8 11.35 -17.34 16.34
CA ILE A 8 10.00 -17.86 16.50
C ILE A 8 9.52 -18.28 15.11
N SER A 9 9.58 -19.57 14.85
CA SER A 9 9.01 -20.12 13.62
C SER A 9 7.50 -20.22 13.78
N TYR A 10 6.78 -19.32 13.16
CA TYR A 10 5.34 -19.49 13.00
C TYR A 10 5.12 -20.53 11.90
N ASP A 11 4.82 -21.76 12.29
CA ASP A 11 4.29 -22.76 11.38
C ASP A 11 2.80 -22.45 11.17
N ILE A 12 2.54 -21.48 10.28
CA ILE A 12 1.19 -21.13 9.91
C ILE A 12 0.70 -22.20 8.92
N ASN A 13 0.11 -23.25 9.45
CA ASN A 13 -0.74 -24.15 8.69
C ASN A 13 -2.03 -23.40 8.32
N VAL A 14 -1.92 -22.39 7.47
CA VAL A 14 -3.09 -21.81 6.83
C VAL A 14 -3.57 -22.84 5.81
N PRO A 15 -4.81 -23.34 5.92
CA PRO A 15 -5.32 -24.23 4.90
C PRO A 15 -5.28 -23.48 3.55
N TYR A 16 -4.64 -24.10 2.58
CA TYR A 16 -4.58 -23.63 1.22
C TYR A 16 -6.02 -23.55 0.67
N THR A 17 -6.55 -22.37 0.54
CA THR A 17 -7.79 -22.13 -0.19
C THR A 17 -7.41 -21.49 -1.52
N GLU A 18 -7.32 -22.30 -2.58
CA GLU A 18 -7.45 -21.75 -3.92
C GLU A 18 -8.81 -21.06 -3.97
N VAL A 19 -8.80 -19.78 -4.31
CA VAL A 19 -10.05 -19.10 -4.60
C VAL A 19 -10.52 -19.62 -5.94
N GLU A 20 -11.52 -20.49 -5.93
CA GLU A 20 -12.05 -21.12 -7.13
C GLU A 20 -12.48 -20.07 -8.16
N GLU A 21 -12.07 -20.26 -9.40
CA GLU A 21 -12.36 -19.34 -10.51
C GLU A 21 -13.87 -19.11 -10.73
N ASP A 22 -14.69 -20.10 -10.40
CA ASP A 22 -16.15 -20.08 -10.52
C ASP A 22 -16.87 -19.13 -9.56
N THR A 23 -16.21 -18.65 -8.50
CA THR A 23 -16.84 -17.72 -7.54
C THR A 23 -16.65 -16.24 -7.90
N ARG A 24 -16.11 -15.94 -9.11
CA ARG A 24 -15.63 -14.59 -9.47
C ARG A 24 -16.15 -14.09 -10.83
N PRO A 25 -17.43 -14.18 -11.14
CA PRO A 25 -17.92 -13.85 -12.49
C PRO A 25 -17.64 -12.39 -12.91
N ASN A 26 -17.32 -11.49 -11.97
CA ASN A 26 -17.18 -10.06 -12.21
C ASN A 26 -15.78 -9.48 -11.91
N THR A 27 -14.75 -10.32 -11.73
CA THR A 27 -13.42 -9.80 -11.43
C THR A 27 -12.70 -9.35 -12.69
N LYS A 28 -12.49 -8.04 -12.82
CA LYS A 28 -11.80 -7.44 -13.97
C LYS A 28 -10.29 -7.72 -13.97
N TYR A 29 -9.66 -7.77 -12.80
CA TYR A 29 -8.20 -7.84 -12.64
C TYR A 29 -7.76 -9.20 -12.09
N THR A 30 -8.02 -10.27 -12.84
CA THR A 30 -7.74 -11.66 -12.42
C THR A 30 -6.29 -11.92 -12.04
N ARG A 31 -5.33 -11.24 -12.68
CA ARG A 31 -3.89 -11.35 -12.37
C ARG A 31 -3.49 -10.85 -10.98
N TYR A 32 -4.37 -10.10 -10.31
CA TYR A 32 -4.17 -9.61 -8.95
C TYR A 32 -4.94 -10.41 -7.90
N LEU A 33 -5.55 -11.51 -8.29
CA LEU A 33 -6.25 -12.35 -7.33
C LEU A 33 -5.26 -12.95 -6.33
N PRO A 34 -5.63 -12.98 -5.04
CA PRO A 34 -4.71 -13.40 -4.00
C PRO A 34 -4.37 -14.88 -4.10
N THR A 35 -3.11 -15.20 -3.89
CA THR A 35 -2.60 -16.54 -3.65
C THR A 35 -1.89 -16.58 -2.30
N TRP A 36 -1.95 -17.73 -1.64
CA TRP A 36 -1.26 -17.97 -0.39
C TRP A 36 -0.16 -18.97 -0.66
N ASP A 37 0.98 -18.48 -1.11
CA ASP A 37 2.16 -19.33 -1.28
C ASP A 37 2.68 -19.73 0.11
N LYS A 38 3.14 -20.99 0.23
CA LYS A 38 3.83 -21.46 1.44
C LYS A 38 5.24 -20.88 1.51
N ILE A 39 5.36 -19.56 1.37
CA ILE A 39 6.63 -18.85 1.43
C ILE A 39 6.85 -18.40 2.87
N ARG A 40 7.94 -18.83 3.43
CA ARG A 40 8.46 -18.29 4.68
C ARG A 40 9.36 -17.11 4.37
N PHE A 41 9.01 -15.95 4.91
CA PHE A 41 9.88 -14.78 4.86
C PHE A 41 10.64 -14.68 6.17
N ASP A 42 11.95 -14.63 6.09
CA ASP A 42 12.76 -14.23 7.24
C ASP A 42 12.54 -12.74 7.50
N PRO A 43 12.52 -12.31 8.78
CA PRO A 43 12.48 -10.90 9.11
C PRO A 43 13.60 -10.15 8.38
N LEU A 44 13.29 -8.97 7.87
CA LEU A 44 14.30 -8.14 7.23
C LEU A 44 15.36 -7.77 8.28
N PRO A 45 16.65 -8.05 8.02
CA PRO A 45 17.70 -7.59 8.91
C PRO A 45 17.72 -6.06 8.92
N PRO A 46 18.13 -5.42 10.01
CA PRO A 46 18.29 -3.97 10.07
C PRO A 46 19.17 -3.48 8.91
N PHE A 47 18.74 -2.40 8.25
CA PHE A 47 19.46 -1.80 7.14
C PHE A 47 19.45 -0.27 7.27
N GLN A 48 20.46 0.36 6.67
CA GLN A 48 20.50 1.80 6.60
C GLN A 48 19.47 2.26 5.53
N TYR A 49 18.57 3.14 5.93
CA TYR A 49 17.56 3.73 5.06
C TYR A 49 17.89 5.19 4.78
N HIS A 50 17.72 5.58 3.53
CA HIS A 50 17.87 6.97 3.09
C HIS A 50 16.57 7.41 2.43
N ASP A 51 15.82 8.25 3.12
CA ASP A 51 14.53 8.73 2.65
C ASP A 51 14.70 9.55 1.36
N PRO A 52 14.05 9.16 0.26
CA PRO A 52 14.10 9.90 -0.99
C PRO A 52 13.60 11.35 -0.87
N ALA A 53 12.69 11.63 0.06
CA ALA A 53 12.21 12.99 0.32
C ALA A 53 13.35 13.97 0.72
N LEU A 54 14.41 13.47 1.34
CA LEU A 54 15.55 14.28 1.77
C LEU A 54 16.43 14.75 0.60
N ARG A 55 16.30 14.17 -0.57
CA ARG A 55 17.05 14.57 -1.78
C ARG A 55 16.46 15.80 -2.44
N VAL A 56 15.21 16.16 -2.11
CA VAL A 56 14.49 17.28 -2.74
C VAL A 56 15.00 18.62 -2.24
N ARG A 57 15.52 19.43 -3.16
CA ARG A 57 16.00 20.80 -2.88
C ARG A 57 14.97 21.85 -3.29
N ASP A 58 14.40 21.72 -4.48
CA ASP A 58 13.38 22.63 -4.99
C ASP A 58 12.00 22.20 -4.49
N LYS A 59 11.42 23.00 -3.62
CA LYS A 59 10.12 22.72 -2.99
C LYS A 59 8.93 23.06 -3.87
N SER A 60 9.14 23.60 -5.06
CA SER A 60 8.10 23.78 -6.09
C SER A 60 7.76 22.46 -6.79
N LEU A 61 8.59 21.42 -6.62
CA LEU A 61 8.40 20.06 -7.14
C LEU A 61 8.21 19.99 -8.66
N PRO A 62 9.12 20.60 -9.46
CA PRO A 62 8.89 20.78 -10.89
C PRO A 62 8.90 19.50 -11.72
N ASN A 63 9.47 18.39 -11.19
CA ASN A 63 9.48 17.10 -11.88
C ASN A 63 8.23 16.25 -11.58
N LEU A 64 7.49 16.59 -10.53
CA LEU A 64 6.20 15.99 -10.16
C LEU A 64 5.05 16.87 -10.63
N LEU A 65 5.06 18.14 -10.20
CA LEU A 65 4.00 19.11 -10.47
C LEU A 65 4.27 19.88 -11.74
N THR A 66 4.19 19.17 -12.86
CA THR A 66 4.32 19.77 -14.18
C THR A 66 3.13 20.69 -14.49
N ARG A 67 3.16 21.40 -15.62
CA ARG A 67 2.08 22.30 -16.07
C ARG A 67 0.69 21.65 -16.19
N ASN A 68 0.64 20.32 -16.28
CA ASN A 68 -0.59 19.55 -16.38
C ASN A 68 -1.10 19.06 -15.02
N ALA A 69 -0.31 19.23 -13.95
CA ALA A 69 -0.67 18.79 -12.63
C ALA A 69 -1.64 19.77 -11.98
N GLU A 70 -2.72 19.24 -11.44
CA GLU A 70 -3.69 19.97 -10.64
C GLU A 70 -3.66 19.41 -9.21
N VAL A 71 -3.43 20.27 -8.23
CA VAL A 71 -3.35 19.89 -6.82
C VAL A 71 -4.52 20.52 -6.07
N SER A 72 -5.26 19.71 -5.34
CA SER A 72 -6.30 20.16 -4.41
C SER A 72 -6.16 19.48 -3.06
N ASP A 73 -6.20 20.26 -1.99
CA ASP A 73 -6.12 19.73 -0.64
C ASP A 73 -7.46 19.18 -0.19
N ILE A 74 -7.44 17.99 0.41
CA ILE A 74 -8.63 17.36 1.00
C ILE A 74 -8.95 18.01 2.34
N GLN A 75 -7.92 18.21 3.14
CA GLN A 75 -7.97 18.82 4.46
C GLN A 75 -6.75 19.74 4.65
N PRO A 76 -6.83 20.76 5.51
CA PRO A 76 -5.70 21.68 5.72
C PRO A 76 -4.38 21.01 6.08
N MET A 77 -4.43 19.94 6.90
CA MET A 77 -3.24 19.25 7.42
C MET A 77 -3.06 17.83 6.89
N LEU A 78 -4.02 17.29 6.14
CA LEU A 78 -4.03 15.89 5.73
C LEU A 78 -4.64 15.72 4.34
N GLY A 79 -3.86 15.12 3.46
CA GLY A 79 -4.31 14.64 2.17
C GLY A 79 -4.37 15.70 1.07
N SER A 80 -3.94 15.31 -0.12
CA SER A 80 -4.11 16.08 -1.35
C SER A 80 -4.44 15.15 -2.52
N ILE A 81 -5.23 15.66 -3.45
CA ILE A 81 -5.49 14.99 -4.72
C ILE A 81 -4.59 15.63 -5.76
N VAL A 82 -3.85 14.83 -6.50
CA VAL A 82 -2.98 15.27 -7.60
C VAL A 82 -3.46 14.63 -8.90
N LYS A 83 -4.02 15.43 -9.78
CA LYS A 83 -4.47 15.01 -11.11
C LYS A 83 -3.45 15.38 -12.17
N GLY A 84 -3.54 14.74 -13.34
CA GLY A 84 -2.68 15.05 -14.50
C GLY A 84 -1.24 14.56 -14.38
N VAL A 85 -0.96 13.67 -13.43
CA VAL A 85 0.32 12.99 -13.21
C VAL A 85 0.14 11.50 -13.37
N GLN A 86 0.96 10.86 -14.20
CA GLN A 86 1.07 9.40 -14.30
C GLN A 86 2.32 8.92 -13.58
N LEU A 87 2.17 7.93 -12.68
CA LEU A 87 3.28 7.38 -11.91
C LEU A 87 4.30 6.67 -12.79
N THR A 88 3.87 6.10 -13.91
CA THR A 88 4.73 5.44 -14.90
C THR A 88 5.68 6.40 -15.61
N ASP A 89 5.31 7.68 -15.72
CA ASP A 89 6.09 8.72 -16.40
C ASP A 89 7.09 9.42 -15.46
N LEU A 90 7.02 9.16 -14.15
CA LEU A 90 7.90 9.85 -13.21
C LEU A 90 9.35 9.42 -13.35
N SER A 91 10.21 10.39 -13.55
CA SER A 91 11.65 10.24 -13.36
C SER A 91 11.98 9.97 -11.88
N ASP A 92 13.21 9.53 -11.59
CA ASP A 92 13.65 9.34 -10.20
C ASP A 92 13.55 10.63 -9.38
N ARG A 93 13.79 11.80 -9.99
CA ARG A 93 13.57 13.09 -9.32
C ARG A 93 12.08 13.34 -9.05
N GLY A 94 11.21 12.99 -9.98
CA GLY A 94 9.76 13.08 -9.77
C GLY A 94 9.27 12.15 -8.64
N LYS A 95 9.85 10.96 -8.51
CA LYS A 95 9.57 10.05 -7.38
C LYS A 95 10.11 10.60 -6.06
N ASP A 96 11.30 11.23 -6.04
CA ASP A 96 11.81 11.92 -4.85
C ASP A 96 10.86 13.06 -4.43
N GLU A 97 10.38 13.84 -5.40
CA GLU A 97 9.42 14.92 -5.16
C GLU A 97 8.06 14.40 -4.67
N LEU A 98 7.61 13.25 -5.19
CA LEU A 98 6.42 12.58 -4.67
C LEU A 98 6.63 12.14 -3.21
N ALA A 99 7.77 11.56 -2.86
CA ALA A 99 8.12 11.22 -1.49
C ALA A 99 8.08 12.45 -0.58
N TYR A 100 8.63 13.58 -1.04
CA TYR A 100 8.56 14.83 -0.30
C TYR A 100 7.12 15.32 -0.12
N LEU A 101 6.30 15.31 -1.17
CA LEU A 101 4.90 15.72 -1.08
C LEU A 101 4.12 14.83 -0.09
N ILE A 102 4.35 13.51 -0.13
CA ILE A 102 3.77 12.57 0.84
C ILE A 102 4.20 12.93 2.27
N SER A 103 5.47 13.26 2.51
CA SER A 103 5.95 13.63 3.84
C SER A 103 5.25 14.89 4.38
N GLN A 104 4.86 15.81 3.50
CA GLN A 104 4.15 17.04 3.88
C GLN A 104 2.65 16.80 4.04
N ARG A 105 2.04 16.05 3.14
CA ARG A 105 0.58 15.87 3.07
C ARG A 105 0.08 14.55 3.65
N LYS A 106 0.95 13.59 3.97
CA LYS A 106 0.73 12.26 4.54
C LYS A 106 -0.01 11.31 3.62
N VAL A 107 -1.04 11.76 2.92
CA VAL A 107 -1.82 11.00 1.95
C VAL A 107 -1.88 11.77 0.65
N ILE A 108 -1.50 11.11 -0.46
CA ILE A 108 -1.66 11.65 -1.80
C ILE A 108 -2.55 10.70 -2.59
N VAL A 109 -3.61 11.24 -3.15
CA VAL A 109 -4.51 10.52 -4.04
C VAL A 109 -4.18 10.90 -5.48
N LEU A 110 -3.86 9.90 -6.28
CA LEU A 110 -3.59 10.07 -7.72
C LEU A 110 -4.64 9.25 -8.49
N PRO A 111 -5.70 9.89 -8.99
CA PRO A 111 -6.71 9.19 -9.77
C PRO A 111 -6.20 8.78 -11.16
N ASP A 112 -6.91 7.89 -11.81
CA ASP A 112 -6.74 7.51 -13.23
C ASP A 112 -5.32 7.03 -13.59
N GLN A 113 -4.75 6.16 -12.75
CA GLN A 113 -3.37 5.67 -12.92
C GLN A 113 -3.29 4.44 -13.82
N ASP A 114 -2.37 4.47 -14.78
CA ASP A 114 -2.05 3.36 -15.67
C ASP A 114 -1.08 2.32 -15.06
N LEU A 115 -0.42 2.65 -13.95
CA LEU A 115 0.55 1.77 -13.27
C LEU A 115 -0.08 0.41 -12.89
N ILE A 116 -1.38 0.37 -12.60
CA ILE A 116 -2.11 -0.87 -12.31
C ILE A 116 -2.17 -1.75 -13.57
N ASP A 117 -2.44 -1.16 -14.72
CA ASP A 117 -2.50 -1.87 -16.00
C ASP A 117 -1.11 -2.32 -16.47
N ALA A 118 -0.06 -1.60 -16.09
CA ALA A 118 1.33 -2.00 -16.34
C ALA A 118 1.74 -3.30 -15.59
N GLY A 119 1.03 -3.64 -14.53
CA GLY A 119 1.14 -4.93 -13.84
C GLY A 119 2.02 -4.94 -12.59
N PRO A 120 2.00 -6.08 -11.84
CA PRO A 120 2.64 -6.17 -10.53
C PRO A 120 4.15 -5.93 -10.55
N ALA A 121 4.85 -6.37 -11.59
CA ALA A 121 6.29 -6.17 -11.74
C ALA A 121 6.65 -4.69 -11.80
N LYS A 122 5.88 -3.92 -12.57
CA LYS A 122 6.11 -2.45 -12.69
C LYS A 122 5.77 -1.71 -11.40
N GLN A 123 4.74 -2.14 -10.69
CA GLN A 123 4.43 -1.58 -9.37
C GLN A 123 5.54 -1.88 -8.35
N SER A 124 6.08 -3.10 -8.34
CA SER A 124 7.22 -3.47 -7.49
C SER A 124 8.46 -2.65 -7.83
N GLU A 125 8.76 -2.47 -9.13
CA GLU A 125 9.86 -1.64 -9.61
C GLU A 125 9.67 -0.18 -9.14
N PHE A 126 8.49 0.39 -9.31
CA PHE A 126 8.16 1.73 -8.85
C PHE A 126 8.37 1.88 -7.34
N MET A 127 7.82 0.98 -6.55
CA MET A 127 7.91 1.04 -5.08
C MET A 127 9.34 0.81 -4.57
N SER A 128 10.20 0.09 -5.30
CA SER A 128 11.59 -0.12 -4.92
C SER A 128 12.40 1.19 -4.80
N HIS A 129 11.96 2.27 -5.45
CA HIS A 129 12.55 3.59 -5.32
C HIS A 129 12.43 4.16 -3.90
N PHE A 130 11.34 3.82 -3.20
CA PHE A 130 11.02 4.34 -1.87
C PHE A 130 11.62 3.50 -0.75
N GLY A 131 12.09 2.29 -1.03
CA GLY A 131 12.74 1.43 -0.07
C GLY A 131 12.62 -0.06 -0.38
N LYS A 132 13.08 -0.88 0.55
CA LYS A 132 12.93 -2.33 0.45
C LYS A 132 11.46 -2.70 0.73
N PRO A 133 10.89 -3.63 -0.05
CA PRO A 133 9.53 -4.08 0.20
C PRO A 133 9.45 -4.78 1.55
N ASN A 134 8.37 -4.53 2.27
CA ASN A 134 7.95 -5.29 3.43
C ASN A 134 6.97 -6.39 3.00
N TYR A 135 6.82 -7.42 3.79
CA TYR A 135 5.98 -8.57 3.50
C TYR A 135 4.95 -8.77 4.61
N GLN A 136 3.71 -9.05 4.20
CA GLN A 136 2.62 -9.41 5.10
C GLN A 136 2.47 -10.93 5.14
N PRO A 137 2.95 -11.61 6.19
CA PRO A 137 3.04 -13.08 6.21
C PRO A 137 1.69 -13.79 6.23
N VAL A 138 0.62 -13.09 6.59
CA VAL A 138 -0.73 -13.67 6.77
C VAL A 138 -1.72 -13.28 5.67
N SER A 139 -1.33 -12.46 4.73
CA SER A 139 -2.22 -12.01 3.65
C SER A 139 -1.93 -12.70 2.33
N GLY A 140 -2.96 -12.77 1.48
CA GLY A 140 -2.77 -13.20 0.10
C GLY A 140 -1.90 -12.22 -0.67
N THR A 141 -1.06 -12.75 -1.54
CA THR A 141 -0.13 -12.00 -2.38
C THR A 141 -0.43 -12.25 -3.87
N VAL A 142 0.14 -11.44 -4.73
CA VAL A 142 0.13 -11.73 -6.17
C VAL A 142 1.20 -12.79 -6.47
N PRO A 143 0.92 -13.82 -7.30
CA PRO A 143 1.88 -14.83 -7.65
C PRO A 143 3.23 -14.27 -8.12
N GLY A 144 4.33 -14.69 -7.48
CA GLY A 144 5.68 -14.18 -7.76
C GLY A 144 5.99 -12.77 -7.24
N HIS A 145 5.05 -12.13 -6.54
CA HIS A 145 5.20 -10.77 -6.01
C HIS A 145 4.80 -10.70 -4.53
N PRO A 146 5.63 -11.22 -3.62
CA PRO A 146 5.29 -11.35 -2.21
C PRO A 146 5.16 -10.02 -1.45
N GLY A 147 5.65 -8.91 -2.02
CA GLY A 147 5.49 -7.57 -1.46
C GLY A 147 4.08 -6.98 -1.60
N PHE A 148 3.15 -7.71 -2.24
CA PHE A 148 1.76 -7.29 -2.34
C PHE A 148 0.94 -7.82 -1.17
N HIS A 149 0.09 -6.96 -0.64
CA HIS A 149 -0.98 -7.32 0.27
C HIS A 149 -2.31 -7.15 -0.46
N ILE A 150 -2.99 -8.25 -0.76
CA ILE A 150 -4.23 -8.23 -1.53
C ILE A 150 -5.43 -8.30 -0.61
N ILE A 151 -6.24 -7.27 -0.66
CA ILE A 151 -7.57 -7.24 -0.04
C ILE A 151 -8.58 -7.56 -1.15
N HIS A 152 -9.15 -8.74 -1.10
CA HIS A 152 -10.15 -9.20 -2.05
C HIS A 152 -11.40 -9.68 -1.31
N ARG A 153 -12.56 -9.25 -1.78
CA ARG A 153 -13.87 -9.70 -1.29
C ARG A 153 -14.70 -10.16 -2.47
N ASN A 154 -15.31 -11.32 -2.37
CA ASN A 154 -16.14 -11.90 -3.44
C ASN A 154 -17.46 -11.14 -3.58
N GLY A 155 -17.81 -10.29 -2.61
CA GLY A 155 -19.10 -9.61 -2.60
C GLY A 155 -20.27 -10.54 -2.33
N ASN A 156 -20.04 -11.74 -1.76
CA ASN A 156 -21.15 -12.62 -1.38
C ASN A 156 -21.92 -11.99 -0.21
N LYS A 157 -23.24 -12.25 -0.19
CA LYS A 157 -24.15 -11.61 0.78
C LYS A 157 -23.79 -11.92 2.23
N ASP A 158 -23.24 -13.10 2.51
CA ASP A 158 -22.88 -13.52 3.87
C ASP A 158 -21.64 -12.79 4.40
N GLU A 159 -20.64 -12.55 3.53
CA GLU A 159 -19.48 -11.72 3.88
C GLU A 159 -19.86 -10.27 4.10
N ILE A 160 -20.73 -9.73 3.24
CA ILE A 160 -21.23 -8.36 3.39
C ILE A 160 -22.05 -8.24 4.68
N ALA A 161 -22.93 -9.20 4.99
CA ALA A 161 -23.74 -9.19 6.21
C ALA A 161 -22.85 -9.21 7.46
N LYS A 162 -21.87 -10.12 7.51
CA LYS A 162 -20.90 -10.20 8.63
C LYS A 162 -20.10 -8.91 8.79
N PHE A 163 -19.75 -8.27 7.69
CA PHE A 163 -19.02 -7.00 7.72
C PHE A 163 -19.90 -5.85 8.23
N LEU A 164 -21.15 -5.78 7.79
CA LEU A 164 -22.11 -4.74 8.23
C LEU A 164 -22.52 -4.90 9.71
N GLU A 165 -22.46 -6.11 10.25
CA GLU A 165 -22.64 -6.36 11.69
C GLU A 165 -21.48 -5.82 12.53
N GLN A 166 -20.28 -5.68 11.94
CA GLN A 166 -19.12 -5.11 12.60
C GLN A 166 -19.20 -3.59 12.58
N LYS A 167 -19.60 -3.01 13.69
CA LYS A 167 -19.54 -1.56 13.87
C LYS A 167 -18.09 -1.10 13.78
N THR A 168 -17.84 -0.06 13.01
CA THR A 168 -16.55 0.63 13.01
C THR A 168 -16.26 1.10 14.43
N THR A 169 -15.18 0.61 15.03
CA THR A 169 -14.74 0.97 16.37
C THR A 169 -13.39 1.67 16.31
N THR A 170 -13.04 2.39 17.36
CA THR A 170 -11.71 3.00 17.49
C THR A 170 -10.58 1.98 17.47
N SER A 171 -10.86 0.71 17.77
CA SER A 171 -9.87 -0.38 17.71
C SER A 171 -9.46 -0.77 16.28
N LEU A 172 -10.17 -0.30 15.25
CA LEU A 172 -9.78 -0.51 13.86
C LEU A 172 -8.74 0.51 13.35
N TRP A 173 -8.52 1.61 14.07
CA TRP A 173 -7.46 2.55 13.72
C TRP A 173 -6.10 1.93 14.02
N HIS A 174 -5.27 1.82 13.00
CA HIS A 174 -3.96 1.20 13.12
C HIS A 174 -2.99 1.78 12.09
N GLN A 175 -1.72 1.50 12.30
CA GLN A 175 -0.68 1.58 11.29
C GLN A 175 -0.23 0.15 10.97
N ASP A 176 -0.17 -0.18 9.69
CA ASP A 176 0.26 -1.51 9.25
C ASP A 176 1.69 -1.81 9.68
N VAL A 177 1.91 -3.07 10.08
CA VAL A 177 3.24 -3.63 10.36
C VAL A 177 4.04 -2.82 11.40
N SER A 178 3.39 -2.10 12.28
CA SER A 178 4.03 -1.25 13.31
C SER A 178 4.84 -2.04 14.34
N TYR A 179 4.71 -3.36 14.38
CA TYR A 179 5.49 -4.27 15.23
C TYR A 179 6.90 -4.55 14.70
N GLU A 180 7.19 -4.19 13.46
CA GLU A 180 8.51 -4.35 12.87
C GLU A 180 9.51 -3.34 13.45
N ILE A 181 10.79 -3.73 13.50
CA ILE A 181 11.87 -2.83 13.94
C ILE A 181 12.00 -1.64 12.99
N GLN A 182 11.79 -1.88 11.70
CA GLN A 182 11.78 -0.88 10.64
C GLN A 182 10.46 -1.00 9.86
N PRO A 183 9.37 -0.41 10.35
CA PRO A 183 8.08 -0.46 9.66
C PRO A 183 8.15 0.29 8.32
N PRO A 184 7.26 -0.01 7.37
CA PRO A 184 7.22 0.68 6.09
C PRO A 184 6.98 2.18 6.27
N GLY A 185 7.86 2.99 5.64
CA GLY A 185 7.72 4.45 5.61
C GLY A 185 6.76 4.94 4.53
N TYR A 186 6.62 4.17 3.45
CA TYR A 186 5.73 4.47 2.34
C TYR A 186 4.85 3.25 2.03
N VAL A 187 3.58 3.50 1.81
CA VAL A 187 2.60 2.49 1.42
C VAL A 187 1.87 2.97 0.18
N MET A 188 1.73 2.11 -0.82
CA MET A 188 0.91 2.37 -1.98
C MET A 188 -0.34 1.50 -1.92
N LEU A 189 -1.51 2.13 -1.91
CA LEU A 189 -2.80 1.47 -2.01
C LEU A 189 -3.37 1.69 -3.42
N GLY A 190 -3.55 0.61 -4.16
CA GLY A 190 -4.23 0.64 -5.46
C GLY A 190 -5.64 0.07 -5.36
N LEU A 191 -6.66 0.88 -5.61
CA LEU A 191 -8.04 0.43 -5.71
C LEU A 191 -8.33 0.01 -7.15
N LEU A 192 -8.32 -1.29 -7.41
CA LEU A 192 -8.52 -1.84 -8.74
C LEU A 192 -10.01 -1.92 -9.12
N GLN A 193 -10.80 -2.37 -8.18
CA GLN A 193 -12.24 -2.51 -8.33
C GLN A 193 -12.90 -2.30 -6.97
N GLY A 194 -13.75 -1.31 -6.88
CA GLY A 194 -14.47 -0.97 -5.66
C GLY A 194 -15.97 -0.94 -5.86
N PRO A 195 -16.75 -0.80 -4.79
CA PRO A 195 -18.19 -0.56 -4.87
C PRO A 195 -18.47 0.82 -5.45
N GLU A 196 -19.66 1.01 -6.03
CA GLU A 196 -20.10 2.32 -6.52
C GLU A 196 -20.29 3.33 -5.38
N VAL A 197 -20.64 2.84 -4.19
CA VAL A 197 -20.91 3.66 -3.00
C VAL A 197 -20.34 2.96 -1.76
N GLY A 198 -19.65 3.73 -0.92
CA GLY A 198 -19.11 3.25 0.34
C GLY A 198 -17.78 2.49 0.18
N GLY A 199 -17.33 1.85 1.27
CA GLY A 199 -16.04 1.16 1.29
C GLY A 199 -14.85 2.11 1.45
N ASP A 200 -15.08 3.30 2.00
CA ASP A 200 -14.06 4.33 2.16
C ASP A 200 -12.92 3.88 3.08
N THR A 201 -11.69 4.25 2.72
CA THR A 201 -10.54 4.18 3.61
C THR A 201 -10.33 5.53 4.26
N VAL A 202 -10.36 5.57 5.58
CA VAL A 202 -10.26 6.81 6.36
C VAL A 202 -8.89 6.91 6.99
N PHE A 203 -8.29 8.10 6.96
CA PHE A 203 -6.96 8.36 7.47
C PHE A 203 -6.99 9.39 8.59
N ALA A 204 -6.08 9.25 9.56
CA ALA A 204 -5.83 10.23 10.60
C ALA A 204 -4.34 10.62 10.63
N ALA A 205 -4.06 11.91 10.81
CA ALA A 205 -2.70 12.42 10.92
C ALA A 205 -2.20 12.28 12.37
N ALA A 206 -1.43 11.22 12.65
CA ALA A 206 -0.94 10.95 14.00
C ALA A 206 0.01 12.02 14.51
N ASP A 207 0.79 12.69 13.65
CA ASP A 207 1.65 13.80 14.03
C ASP A 207 0.88 15.05 14.50
N VAL A 208 -0.31 15.26 13.93
CA VAL A 208 -1.22 16.34 14.36
C VAL A 208 -1.90 15.99 15.67
N ALA A 209 -2.30 14.72 15.82
CA ALA A 209 -2.92 14.23 17.05
C ALA A 209 -1.95 14.22 18.25
N TYR A 210 -0.64 14.10 18.00
CA TYR A 210 0.40 14.08 19.04
C TYR A 210 0.75 15.48 19.58
N ARG A 211 0.48 16.55 18.85
CA ARG A 211 0.76 17.95 19.24
C ARG A 211 -0.31 18.51 20.16
#